data_f297fb1999f52709294d39eb987c6382
#
_entry.id   f297fb1999f52709294d39eb987c6382
#
_cell.length_a   1.000
_cell.length_b   1.000
_cell.length_c   1.000
_cell.angle_alpha   90.00
_cell.angle_beta   90.00
_cell.angle_gamma   90.00
#
_symmetry.space_group_name_H-M   'P 1'
#
loop_
_entity.id
_entity.type
_entity.pdbx_description
1 polymer ?
#
loop_
_entity_poly.entity_id
_entity_poly.type
_entity_poly.pdbx_seq_one_letter_code
_entity_poly.pdbx_strand_id
1 'polypeptide(L)'
;AVYSITHKSDYDIADIGKKKQALFFILPDEKTTYYPIASLMVSQLYELLVHQSDERGGRLINRVNFVLEEFGNFTKINDLTNKLTVAGGRGMRFHFFLQSFEQLTEKYNKETAAIVKSNCQSWIYLQADDKETLSEISDKLGKYTCSGYQLSSQHGRYVNPSSSSTVSLVARDLLTTDEIRRVSRPYQIVVSRSHPAMMVSPDLSQWYFNKMLGLGDKEHNRRVREERERRRPVLTSVKEDKIGRASCRERV
;
A
#
# COMPACT_ATOMS: atom_id res chain seq x y z
N ALA A 1 17.04 22.16 -5.42
CA ALA A 1 16.84 20.87 -4.79
C ALA A 1 16.64 19.75 -5.82
N VAL A 2 15.65 19.83 -6.75
CA VAL A 2 15.38 18.78 -7.75
C VAL A 2 16.60 18.53 -8.63
N TYR A 3 17.23 19.57 -9.18
CA TYR A 3 18.45 19.45 -9.98
C TYR A 3 19.58 18.73 -9.25
N SER A 4 19.77 18.99 -7.95
CA SER A 4 20.80 18.33 -7.14
C SER A 4 20.59 16.81 -7.00
N ILE A 5 19.35 16.36 -7.13
CA ILE A 5 18.99 14.92 -7.00
C ILE A 5 19.04 14.21 -8.36
N THR A 6 18.78 14.94 -9.46
CA THR A 6 18.59 14.35 -10.79
C THR A 6 19.74 14.57 -11.77
N HIS A 7 20.72 15.40 -11.44
CA HIS A 7 21.80 15.79 -12.38
C HIS A 7 22.83 14.68 -12.64
N LYS A 8 22.89 13.65 -11.79
CA LYS A 8 23.81 12.53 -11.92
C LYS A 8 23.06 11.23 -11.65
N SER A 9 23.26 10.26 -12.50
CA SER A 9 22.74 8.91 -12.32
C SER A 9 23.88 7.96 -12.07
N ASP A 10 23.94 7.41 -10.87
CA ASP A 10 24.91 6.38 -10.48
C ASP A 10 24.35 4.96 -10.67
N TYR A 11 23.11 4.86 -11.19
CA TYR A 11 22.37 3.62 -11.34
C TYR A 11 21.59 3.59 -12.67
N ASP A 12 21.69 2.48 -13.39
CA ASP A 12 20.88 2.27 -14.59
C ASP A 12 19.55 1.59 -14.23
N ILE A 13 18.47 2.36 -14.34
CA ILE A 13 17.12 1.88 -14.10
C ILE A 13 16.77 0.70 -15.06
N ALA A 14 17.42 0.63 -16.24
CA ALA A 14 17.19 -0.42 -17.20
C ALA A 14 17.66 -1.82 -16.72
N ASP A 15 18.42 -1.90 -15.65
CA ASP A 15 18.80 -3.18 -15.03
C ASP A 15 17.66 -3.83 -14.22
N ILE A 16 16.66 -3.03 -13.82
CA ILE A 16 15.46 -3.57 -13.16
C ILE A 16 14.70 -4.45 -14.14
N GLY A 17 14.28 -5.63 -13.70
CA GLY A 17 13.62 -6.62 -14.56
C GLY A 17 14.60 -7.57 -15.27
N LYS A 18 15.86 -7.16 -15.47
CA LYS A 18 16.92 -8.01 -16.05
C LYS A 18 17.66 -8.80 -14.98
N LYS A 19 17.99 -8.15 -13.86
CA LYS A 19 18.73 -8.73 -12.73
C LYS A 19 17.83 -8.81 -11.49
N LYS A 20 18.15 -9.74 -10.58
CA LYS A 20 17.51 -9.80 -9.25
C LYS A 20 18.11 -8.71 -8.37
N GLN A 21 17.35 -7.68 -8.11
CA GLN A 21 17.79 -6.53 -7.32
C GLN A 21 16.60 -5.82 -6.68
N ALA A 22 16.86 -4.97 -5.69
CA ALA A 22 15.88 -4.12 -5.05
C ALA A 22 16.32 -2.66 -5.13
N LEU A 23 15.40 -1.79 -5.53
CA LEU A 23 15.58 -0.36 -5.54
C LEU A 23 14.73 0.26 -4.43
N PHE A 24 15.35 1.00 -3.52
CA PHE A 24 14.68 1.65 -2.41
C PHE A 24 14.65 3.16 -2.65
N PHE A 25 13.43 3.73 -2.68
CA PHE A 25 13.21 5.17 -2.63
C PHE A 25 12.89 5.57 -1.20
N ILE A 26 13.80 6.31 -0.58
CA ILE A 26 13.60 6.81 0.78
C ILE A 26 13.16 8.26 0.68
N LEU A 27 11.92 8.51 1.04
CA LEU A 27 11.32 9.85 1.06
C LEU A 27 11.23 10.36 2.50
N PRO A 28 11.51 11.63 2.74
CA PRO A 28 11.26 12.23 4.05
C PRO A 28 9.75 12.30 4.33
N ASP A 29 9.31 11.78 5.46
CA ASP A 29 7.89 11.72 5.85
C ASP A 29 7.27 13.12 6.00
N GLU A 30 8.08 14.09 6.44
CA GLU A 30 7.64 15.46 6.73
C GLU A 30 7.42 16.32 5.47
N LYS A 31 7.91 15.88 4.27
CA LYS A 31 7.93 16.71 3.06
C LYS A 31 7.21 16.07 1.90
N THR A 32 5.97 16.48 1.68
CA THR A 32 5.17 16.05 0.52
C THR A 32 5.76 16.46 -0.83
N THR A 33 6.69 17.42 -0.86
CA THR A 33 7.32 17.98 -2.07
C THR A 33 8.03 16.93 -2.94
N TYR A 34 8.44 15.81 -2.36
CA TYR A 34 9.16 14.74 -3.09
C TYR A 34 8.27 13.65 -3.66
N TYR A 35 7.02 13.54 -3.21
CA TYR A 35 6.08 12.53 -3.72
C TYR A 35 5.78 12.63 -5.23
N PRO A 36 5.72 13.82 -5.86
CA PRO A 36 5.62 13.93 -7.31
C PRO A 36 6.77 13.25 -8.05
N ILE A 37 7.99 13.33 -7.50
CA ILE A 37 9.18 12.68 -8.09
C ILE A 37 9.03 11.16 -7.99
N ALA A 38 8.57 10.64 -6.84
CA ALA A 38 8.34 9.21 -6.68
C ALA A 38 7.25 8.70 -7.65
N SER A 39 6.16 9.44 -7.80
CA SER A 39 5.07 9.09 -8.74
C SER A 39 5.56 9.08 -10.19
N LEU A 40 6.41 10.05 -10.57
CA LEU A 40 7.03 10.11 -11.89
C LEU A 40 7.98 8.92 -12.11
N MET A 41 8.81 8.59 -11.12
CA MET A 41 9.73 7.44 -11.16
C MET A 41 8.99 6.12 -11.30
N VAL A 42 7.89 5.91 -10.58
CA VAL A 42 7.03 4.73 -10.75
C VAL A 42 6.50 4.64 -12.17
N SER A 43 6.05 5.76 -12.74
CA SER A 43 5.53 5.80 -14.13
C SER A 43 6.62 5.49 -15.14
N GLN A 44 7.79 6.13 -15.03
CA GLN A 44 8.91 5.90 -15.95
C GLN A 44 9.44 4.47 -15.85
N LEU A 45 9.56 3.94 -14.64
CA LEU A 45 9.98 2.55 -14.45
C LEU A 45 8.97 1.58 -15.06
N TYR A 46 7.68 1.84 -14.89
CA TYR A 46 6.63 1.03 -15.51
C TYR A 46 6.75 1.00 -17.03
N GLU A 47 6.89 2.16 -17.68
CA GLU A 47 7.02 2.29 -19.14
C GLU A 47 8.26 1.58 -19.65
N LEU A 48 9.39 1.73 -18.97
CA LEU A 48 10.62 1.02 -19.32
C LEU A 48 10.46 -0.50 -19.21
N LEU A 49 9.79 -0.99 -18.16
CA LEU A 49 9.52 -2.41 -17.99
C LEU A 49 8.53 -2.95 -19.03
N VAL A 50 7.55 -2.15 -19.45
CA VAL A 50 6.67 -2.49 -20.58
C VAL A 50 7.49 -2.69 -21.84
N HIS A 51 8.36 -1.73 -22.19
CA HIS A 51 9.24 -1.85 -23.36
C HIS A 51 10.13 -3.11 -23.28
N GLN A 52 10.75 -3.37 -22.13
CA GLN A 52 11.54 -4.57 -21.92
C GLN A 52 10.72 -5.87 -22.06
N SER A 53 9.45 -5.86 -21.65
CA SER A 53 8.56 -7.00 -21.80
C SER A 53 8.22 -7.25 -23.27
N ASP A 54 7.97 -6.19 -24.04
CA ASP A 54 7.62 -6.26 -25.46
C ASP A 54 8.79 -6.82 -26.29
N GLU A 55 10.02 -6.40 -26.03
CA GLU A 55 11.24 -6.96 -26.64
C GLU A 55 11.42 -8.46 -26.38
N ARG A 56 10.71 -9.02 -25.38
CA ARG A 56 10.86 -10.41 -24.93
C ARG A 56 9.61 -11.25 -25.09
N GLY A 57 8.74 -10.87 -26.01
CA GLY A 57 7.53 -11.62 -26.29
C GLY A 57 6.39 -11.37 -25.28
N GLY A 58 6.39 -10.21 -24.65
CA GLY A 58 5.26 -9.72 -23.82
C GLY A 58 5.40 -9.94 -22.32
N ARG A 59 6.53 -10.52 -21.83
CA ARG A 59 6.70 -10.77 -20.40
C ARG A 59 8.15 -10.59 -19.93
N LEU A 60 8.31 -10.04 -18.73
CA LEU A 60 9.62 -9.91 -18.08
C LEU A 60 10.16 -11.26 -17.63
N ILE A 61 11.48 -11.43 -17.68
CA ILE A 61 12.17 -12.63 -17.16
C ILE A 61 12.02 -12.70 -15.63
N ASN A 62 12.34 -11.62 -14.94
CA ASN A 62 12.18 -11.51 -13.52
C ASN A 62 10.91 -10.72 -13.22
N ARG A 63 10.10 -11.25 -12.31
CA ARG A 63 8.93 -10.53 -11.82
C ARG A 63 9.38 -9.27 -11.06
N VAL A 64 8.76 -8.14 -11.37
CA VAL A 64 8.99 -6.87 -10.66
C VAL A 64 7.81 -6.58 -9.76
N ASN A 65 8.08 -6.30 -8.49
CA ASN A 65 7.09 -5.91 -7.51
C ASN A 65 7.28 -4.43 -7.18
N PHE A 66 6.25 -3.63 -7.39
CA PHE A 66 6.15 -2.26 -6.93
C PHE A 66 5.54 -2.29 -5.53
N VAL A 67 6.33 -1.96 -4.52
CA VAL A 67 5.88 -1.88 -3.13
C VAL A 67 5.73 -0.40 -2.81
N LEU A 68 4.49 0.09 -2.75
CA LEU A 68 4.16 1.51 -2.61
C LEU A 68 3.61 1.75 -1.21
N GLU A 69 4.54 1.97 -0.26
CA GLU A 69 4.20 2.32 1.11
C GLU A 69 3.63 3.74 1.15
N GLU A 70 2.67 3.97 2.06
CA GLU A 70 1.96 5.24 2.21
C GLU A 70 1.42 5.80 0.89
N PHE A 71 0.84 4.92 0.07
CA PHE A 71 0.35 5.29 -1.25
C PHE A 71 -0.68 6.43 -1.22
N GLY A 72 -1.37 6.60 -0.10
CA GLY A 72 -2.21 7.76 0.17
C GLY A 72 -1.50 9.11 0.02
N ASN A 73 -0.20 9.19 0.24
CA ASN A 73 0.59 10.41 0.14
C ASN A 73 1.16 10.66 -1.26
N PHE A 74 1.17 9.65 -2.14
CA PHE A 74 1.67 9.82 -3.51
C PHE A 74 0.85 10.84 -4.28
N THR A 75 1.48 11.54 -5.21
CA THR A 75 0.75 12.29 -6.22
C THR A 75 0.04 11.33 -7.17
N LYS A 76 -1.06 11.77 -7.77
CA LYS A 76 -1.80 10.94 -8.72
C LYS A 76 -0.88 10.40 -9.82
N ILE A 77 -0.82 9.07 -9.94
CA ILE A 77 -0.13 8.38 -11.03
C ILE A 77 -1.09 8.34 -12.21
N ASN A 78 -0.68 8.91 -13.34
CA ASN A 78 -1.50 8.91 -14.55
C ASN A 78 -1.72 7.48 -15.06
N ASP A 79 -2.91 7.21 -15.58
CA ASP A 79 -3.31 5.93 -16.17
C ASP A 79 -3.06 4.70 -15.26
N LEU A 80 -3.15 4.90 -13.94
CA LEU A 80 -2.92 3.84 -12.97
C LEU A 80 -3.80 2.62 -13.23
N THR A 81 -5.08 2.82 -13.55
CA THR A 81 -6.03 1.74 -13.83
C THR A 81 -5.58 0.87 -15.00
N ASN A 82 -5.15 1.48 -16.09
CA ASN A 82 -4.63 0.77 -17.27
C ASN A 82 -3.34 0.03 -16.93
N LYS A 83 -2.44 0.69 -16.19
CA LYS A 83 -1.19 0.09 -15.72
C LYS A 83 -1.47 -1.17 -14.90
N LEU A 84 -2.41 -1.14 -13.97
CA LEU A 84 -2.77 -2.29 -13.12
C LEU A 84 -3.38 -3.45 -13.91
N THR A 85 -4.25 -3.14 -14.86
CA THR A 85 -4.93 -4.16 -15.66
C THR A 85 -3.95 -4.98 -16.49
N VAL A 86 -2.93 -4.34 -17.04
CA VAL A 86 -1.96 -4.96 -17.96
C VAL A 86 -0.74 -5.54 -17.24
N ALA A 87 -0.36 -4.96 -16.11
CA ALA A 87 0.88 -5.27 -15.38
C ALA A 87 1.06 -6.77 -15.07
N GLY A 88 0.00 -7.43 -14.64
CA GLY A 88 0.05 -8.84 -14.24
C GLY A 88 0.50 -9.79 -15.35
N GLY A 89 0.00 -9.60 -16.58
CA GLY A 89 0.38 -10.36 -17.76
C GLY A 89 1.86 -10.18 -18.11
N ARG A 90 2.38 -8.97 -17.94
CA ARG A 90 3.77 -8.60 -18.23
C ARG A 90 4.76 -8.99 -17.14
N GLY A 91 4.31 -9.54 -16.02
CA GLY A 91 5.16 -9.97 -14.90
C GLY A 91 5.43 -8.87 -13.88
N MET A 92 4.61 -7.83 -13.83
CA MET A 92 4.66 -6.77 -12.82
C MET A 92 3.53 -6.93 -11.81
N ARG A 93 3.79 -6.58 -10.54
CA ARG A 93 2.78 -6.59 -9.46
C ARG A 93 2.87 -5.30 -8.66
N PHE A 94 1.72 -4.82 -8.23
CA PHE A 94 1.61 -3.65 -7.37
C PHE A 94 1.10 -4.05 -5.98
N HIS A 95 1.73 -3.53 -4.96
CA HIS A 95 1.36 -3.67 -3.56
C HIS A 95 1.15 -2.26 -3.01
N PHE A 96 -0.09 -1.95 -2.64
CA PHE A 96 -0.46 -0.66 -2.10
C PHE A 96 -0.64 -0.76 -0.59
N PHE A 97 -0.04 0.17 0.14
CA PHE A 97 -0.25 0.32 1.57
C PHE A 97 -0.99 1.64 1.80
N LEU A 98 -2.15 1.52 2.40
CA LEU A 98 -3.07 2.63 2.65
C LEU A 98 -3.44 2.65 4.13
N GLN A 99 -3.68 3.82 4.67
CA GLN A 99 -4.25 3.97 6.01
C GLN A 99 -5.77 3.83 5.98
N SER A 100 -6.41 4.32 4.90
CA SER A 100 -7.85 4.19 4.66
C SER A 100 -8.16 4.19 3.17
N PHE A 101 -9.34 3.67 2.80
CA PHE A 101 -9.82 3.75 1.42
C PHE A 101 -10.27 5.16 1.03
N GLU A 102 -10.63 5.99 2.02
CA GLU A 102 -10.96 7.40 1.79
C GLU A 102 -9.81 8.14 1.13
N GLN A 103 -8.54 7.88 1.52
CA GLN A 103 -7.36 8.46 0.89
C GLN A 103 -7.28 8.16 -0.61
N LEU A 104 -7.68 6.94 -1.00
CA LEU A 104 -7.68 6.55 -2.41
C LEU A 104 -8.81 7.25 -3.17
N THR A 105 -10.00 7.31 -2.56
CA THR A 105 -11.18 7.95 -3.14
C THR A 105 -10.99 9.45 -3.32
N GLU A 106 -10.41 10.13 -2.34
CA GLU A 106 -10.07 11.55 -2.41
C GLU A 106 -9.10 11.84 -3.56
N LYS A 107 -8.09 11.00 -3.74
CA LYS A 107 -7.04 11.22 -4.74
C LYS A 107 -7.47 10.90 -6.17
N TYR A 108 -8.18 9.80 -6.37
CA TYR A 108 -8.46 9.24 -7.69
C TYR A 108 -9.91 9.32 -8.12
N ASN A 109 -10.81 9.86 -7.34
CA ASN A 109 -12.26 9.76 -7.42
C ASN A 109 -12.79 8.33 -7.13
N LYS A 110 -14.10 8.23 -6.90
CA LYS A 110 -14.76 7.01 -6.46
C LYS A 110 -14.68 5.88 -7.50
N GLU A 111 -14.88 6.20 -8.77
CA GLU A 111 -14.89 5.24 -9.87
C GLU A 111 -13.49 4.64 -10.08
N THR A 112 -12.48 5.49 -10.14
CA THR A 112 -11.08 5.04 -10.29
C THR A 112 -10.62 4.24 -9.07
N ALA A 113 -10.97 4.68 -7.86
CA ALA A 113 -10.66 3.96 -6.63
C ALA A 113 -11.28 2.56 -6.62
N ALA A 114 -12.53 2.41 -7.07
CA ALA A 114 -13.20 1.12 -7.21
C ALA A 114 -12.46 0.20 -8.20
N ILE A 115 -12.00 0.74 -9.35
CA ILE A 115 -11.21 -0.03 -10.32
C ILE A 115 -9.86 -0.46 -9.72
N VAL A 116 -9.16 0.41 -9.00
CA VAL A 116 -7.90 0.06 -8.33
C VAL A 116 -8.13 -1.05 -7.31
N LYS A 117 -9.15 -0.91 -6.46
CA LYS A 117 -9.53 -1.91 -5.45
C LYS A 117 -9.89 -3.26 -6.09
N SER A 118 -10.62 -3.28 -7.21
CA SER A 118 -11.01 -4.51 -7.90
C SER A 118 -9.84 -5.24 -8.56
N ASN A 119 -8.78 -4.53 -8.99
CA ASN A 119 -7.55 -5.12 -9.50
C ASN A 119 -6.67 -5.72 -8.39
N CYS A 120 -6.90 -5.36 -7.12
CA CYS A 120 -6.21 -5.94 -5.98
C CYS A 120 -6.88 -7.26 -5.57
N GLN A 121 -6.28 -8.39 -5.94
CA GLN A 121 -6.85 -9.71 -5.69
C GLN A 121 -6.81 -10.14 -4.21
N SER A 122 -5.81 -9.67 -3.49
CA SER A 122 -5.61 -9.98 -2.07
C SER A 122 -5.63 -8.69 -1.26
N TRP A 123 -6.42 -8.69 -0.21
CA TRP A 123 -6.51 -7.58 0.74
C TRP A 123 -6.06 -8.08 2.10
N ILE A 124 -5.22 -7.30 2.76
CA ILE A 124 -4.74 -7.58 4.10
C ILE A 124 -5.18 -6.39 4.96
N TYR A 125 -6.11 -6.65 5.86
CA TYR A 125 -6.59 -5.67 6.81
C TYR A 125 -5.85 -5.84 8.13
N LEU A 126 -5.20 -4.79 8.58
CA LEU A 126 -4.48 -4.75 9.85
C LEU A 126 -5.32 -4.04 10.91
N GLN A 127 -5.66 -2.78 10.64
CA GLN A 127 -6.50 -1.93 11.46
C GLN A 127 -6.88 -0.68 10.67
N ALA A 128 -8.13 -0.24 10.77
CA ALA A 128 -8.62 1.05 10.29
C ALA A 128 -9.80 1.47 11.16
N ASP A 129 -10.14 2.75 11.15
CA ASP A 129 -11.27 3.27 11.93
C ASP A 129 -12.29 4.01 11.06
N ASP A 130 -11.97 4.23 9.78
CA ASP A 130 -12.87 4.90 8.85
C ASP A 130 -14.00 3.97 8.37
N LYS A 131 -15.18 4.57 8.20
CA LYS A 131 -16.39 3.85 7.86
C LYS A 131 -16.34 3.17 6.50
N GLU A 132 -15.72 3.81 5.50
CA GLU A 132 -15.64 3.28 4.13
C GLU A 132 -14.85 1.98 4.13
N THR A 133 -13.65 1.97 4.73
CA THR A 133 -12.80 0.78 4.81
C THR A 133 -13.48 -0.35 5.58
N LEU A 134 -14.08 -0.05 6.75
CA LEU A 134 -14.75 -1.07 7.57
C LEU A 134 -15.92 -1.70 6.84
N SER A 135 -16.75 -0.89 6.16
CA SER A 135 -17.90 -1.39 5.38
C SER A 135 -17.45 -2.27 4.22
N GLU A 136 -16.45 -1.84 3.45
CA GLU A 136 -15.95 -2.62 2.31
C GLU A 136 -15.31 -3.94 2.73
N ILE A 137 -14.60 -3.97 3.85
CA ILE A 137 -14.05 -5.23 4.40
C ILE A 137 -15.19 -6.15 4.81
N SER A 138 -16.22 -5.64 5.52
CA SER A 138 -17.39 -6.42 5.92
C SER A 138 -18.11 -7.04 4.72
N ASP A 139 -18.38 -6.22 3.70
CA ASP A 139 -19.03 -6.67 2.47
C ASP A 139 -18.22 -7.74 1.73
N LYS A 140 -16.89 -7.57 1.70
CA LYS A 140 -15.99 -8.52 1.04
C LYS A 140 -15.84 -9.85 1.79
N LEU A 141 -16.02 -9.84 3.11
CA LEU A 141 -16.08 -11.05 3.93
C LEU A 141 -17.37 -11.85 3.67
N GLY A 142 -18.44 -11.17 3.26
CA GLY A 142 -19.71 -11.79 2.95
C GLY A 142 -20.58 -12.06 4.17
N LYS A 143 -21.65 -12.84 3.93
CA LYS A 143 -22.69 -13.12 4.93
C LYS A 143 -22.84 -14.62 5.14
N TYR A 144 -23.33 -14.98 6.30
CA TYR A 144 -23.76 -16.34 6.59
C TYR A 144 -25.18 -16.34 7.16
N THR A 145 -25.85 -17.49 7.05
CA THR A 145 -27.19 -17.66 7.58
C THR A 145 -27.13 -18.17 9.01
N CYS A 146 -27.81 -17.48 9.92
CA CYS A 146 -27.95 -17.89 11.31
C CYS A 146 -29.43 -17.98 11.69
N SER A 147 -29.75 -18.75 12.73
CA SER A 147 -31.09 -18.79 13.29
C SER A 147 -31.31 -17.65 14.27
N GLY A 148 -32.27 -16.80 13.98
CA GLY A 148 -32.76 -15.77 14.89
C GLY A 148 -33.93 -16.25 15.72
N TYR A 149 -33.88 -16.05 17.02
CA TYR A 149 -34.98 -16.34 17.93
C TYR A 149 -35.73 -15.07 18.30
N GLN A 150 -36.99 -15.03 18.03
CA GLN A 150 -37.85 -13.90 18.43
C GLN A 150 -38.85 -14.43 19.48
N LEU A 151 -38.76 -13.85 20.66
CA LEU A 151 -39.69 -14.14 21.75
C LEU A 151 -40.68 -12.96 21.86
N SER A 152 -41.96 -13.26 21.74
CA SER A 152 -43.03 -12.31 21.95
C SER A 152 -43.84 -12.75 23.17
N SER A 153 -43.98 -11.89 24.18
CA SER A 153 -44.83 -12.11 25.35
C SER A 153 -45.86 -11.00 25.46
N GLN A 154 -47.16 -11.38 25.53
CA GLN A 154 -48.21 -10.43 25.81
C GLN A 154 -48.64 -10.55 27.29
N HIS A 155 -48.56 -9.43 27.98
CA HIS A 155 -49.04 -9.27 29.35
C HIS A 155 -50.07 -8.15 29.35
N GLY A 156 -51.32 -8.46 29.61
CA GLY A 156 -52.38 -7.49 29.76
C GLY A 156 -53.32 -7.83 30.93
N ARG A 157 -53.89 -6.82 31.56
CA ARG A 157 -54.75 -6.98 32.76
C ARG A 157 -56.02 -7.83 32.53
N TYR A 158 -56.40 -8.09 31.27
CA TYR A 158 -57.58 -8.86 30.83
C TYR A 158 -57.26 -9.88 29.73
N VAL A 159 -55.99 -10.18 29.47
CA VAL A 159 -55.58 -11.14 28.44
C VAL A 159 -54.81 -12.26 29.09
N ASN A 160 -55.15 -13.49 28.77
CA ASN A 160 -54.39 -14.64 29.23
C ASN A 160 -52.92 -14.49 28.72
N PRO A 161 -51.94 -14.63 29.61
CA PRO A 161 -50.54 -14.53 29.20
C PRO A 161 -50.23 -15.58 28.17
N SER A 162 -49.80 -15.12 26.97
CA SER A 162 -49.36 -16.00 25.90
C SER A 162 -47.91 -15.65 25.53
N SER A 163 -47.07 -16.65 25.36
CA SER A 163 -45.73 -16.49 24.83
C SER A 163 -45.64 -17.28 23.53
N SER A 164 -45.15 -16.63 22.50
CA SER A 164 -44.81 -17.30 21.24
C SER A 164 -43.33 -17.17 20.95
N SER A 165 -42.72 -18.23 20.50
CA SER A 165 -41.33 -18.24 20.03
C SER A 165 -41.34 -18.53 18.53
N THR A 166 -40.70 -17.65 17.75
CA THR A 166 -40.54 -17.87 16.32
C THR A 166 -39.05 -17.98 16.02
N VAL A 167 -38.71 -19.03 15.29
CA VAL A 167 -37.34 -19.23 14.78
C VAL A 167 -37.34 -18.83 13.32
N SER A 168 -36.52 -17.87 12.95
CA SER A 168 -36.34 -17.43 11.56
C SER A 168 -34.87 -17.54 11.15
N LEU A 169 -34.66 -17.84 9.87
CA LEU A 169 -33.31 -17.76 9.30
C LEU A 169 -33.01 -16.33 8.90
N VAL A 170 -31.92 -15.78 9.43
CA VAL A 170 -31.50 -14.39 9.19
C VAL A 170 -30.09 -14.39 8.60
N ALA A 171 -29.88 -13.60 7.57
CA ALA A 171 -28.55 -13.35 7.05
C ALA A 171 -27.80 -12.37 7.97
N ARG A 172 -26.61 -12.74 8.40
CA ARG A 172 -25.70 -11.92 9.21
C ARG A 172 -24.38 -11.77 8.51
N ASP A 173 -23.77 -10.59 8.59
CA ASP A 173 -22.39 -10.37 8.12
C ASP A 173 -21.44 -11.32 8.86
N LEU A 174 -20.47 -11.88 8.13
CA LEU A 174 -19.46 -12.77 8.74
C LEU A 174 -18.73 -12.07 9.89
N LEU A 175 -18.34 -10.82 9.66
CA LEU A 175 -17.92 -9.86 10.68
C LEU A 175 -18.60 -8.51 10.40
N THR A 176 -19.22 -7.96 11.42
CA THR A 176 -19.80 -6.61 11.35
C THR A 176 -18.67 -5.57 11.39
N THR A 177 -18.98 -4.35 11.00
CA THR A 177 -18.02 -3.23 11.05
C THR A 177 -17.45 -3.01 12.45
N ASP A 178 -18.27 -3.22 13.52
CA ASP A 178 -17.82 -3.10 14.91
C ASP A 178 -16.89 -4.24 15.32
N GLU A 179 -17.13 -5.44 14.85
CA GLU A 179 -16.25 -6.59 15.09
C GLU A 179 -14.92 -6.41 14.35
N ILE A 180 -14.93 -5.92 13.10
CA ILE A 180 -13.73 -5.62 12.32
C ILE A 180 -12.90 -4.51 12.99
N ARG A 181 -13.54 -3.45 13.47
CA ARG A 181 -12.85 -2.34 14.18
C ARG A 181 -12.07 -2.83 15.40
N ARG A 182 -12.54 -3.88 16.06
CA ARG A 182 -11.89 -4.46 17.25
C ARG A 182 -10.74 -5.40 16.92
N VAL A 183 -10.56 -5.76 15.65
CA VAL A 183 -9.39 -6.55 15.23
C VAL A 183 -8.13 -5.72 15.44
N SER A 184 -7.24 -6.22 16.27
CA SER A 184 -5.98 -5.54 16.63
C SER A 184 -4.84 -6.54 16.68
N ARG A 185 -3.62 -6.03 16.71
CA ARG A 185 -2.42 -6.86 16.83
C ARG A 185 -2.56 -7.91 17.92
N PRO A 186 -2.13 -9.16 17.71
CA PRO A 186 -1.35 -9.66 16.57
C PRO A 186 -2.20 -10.17 15.38
N TYR A 187 -3.51 -9.93 15.37
CA TYR A 187 -4.42 -10.47 14.37
C TYR A 187 -4.51 -9.56 13.14
N GLN A 188 -4.70 -10.18 12.00
CA GLN A 188 -4.99 -9.54 10.71
C GLN A 188 -6.01 -10.37 9.93
N ILE A 189 -6.81 -9.70 9.09
CA ILE A 189 -7.75 -10.36 8.20
C ILE A 189 -7.16 -10.38 6.80
N VAL A 190 -7.07 -11.57 6.21
CA VAL A 190 -6.60 -11.75 4.82
C VAL A 190 -7.78 -12.21 3.99
N VAL A 191 -8.12 -11.41 2.97
CA VAL A 191 -9.18 -11.73 2.01
C VAL A 191 -8.55 -11.88 0.64
N SER A 192 -8.78 -13.01 0.01
CA SER A 192 -8.34 -13.29 -1.35
C SER A 192 -9.50 -13.88 -2.16
N ARG A 193 -9.22 -14.49 -3.30
CA ARG A 193 -10.25 -15.19 -4.09
C ARG A 193 -10.85 -16.43 -3.39
N SER A 194 -10.12 -16.99 -2.45
CA SER A 194 -10.57 -18.09 -1.60
C SER A 194 -11.24 -17.57 -0.34
N HIS A 195 -11.54 -18.46 0.58
CA HIS A 195 -12.14 -18.10 1.87
C HIS A 195 -11.27 -17.10 2.63
N PRO A 196 -11.88 -16.11 3.29
CA PRO A 196 -11.15 -15.21 4.17
C PRO A 196 -10.52 -15.95 5.34
N ALA A 197 -9.39 -15.49 5.81
CA ALA A 197 -8.69 -16.05 6.94
C ALA A 197 -8.30 -14.97 7.94
N MET A 198 -8.50 -15.24 9.23
CA MET A 198 -7.87 -14.48 10.29
C MET A 198 -6.51 -15.10 10.58
N MET A 199 -5.46 -14.32 10.50
CA MET A 199 -4.08 -14.77 10.67
C MET A 199 -3.44 -14.05 11.85
N VAL A 200 -2.49 -14.71 12.49
CA VAL A 200 -1.62 -14.09 13.49
C VAL A 200 -0.35 -13.61 12.80
N SER A 201 -0.06 -12.34 12.96
CA SER A 201 1.20 -11.76 12.48
C SER A 201 2.09 -11.45 13.67
N PRO A 202 3.18 -12.20 13.88
CA PRO A 202 4.09 -11.93 14.96
C PRO A 202 4.78 -10.59 14.76
N ASP A 203 5.15 -9.93 15.86
CA ASP A 203 5.92 -8.68 15.81
C ASP A 203 7.23 -8.88 15.04
N LEU A 204 7.61 -7.87 14.26
CA LEU A 204 8.85 -7.90 13.46
C LEU A 204 10.10 -8.22 14.28
N SER A 205 10.14 -7.81 15.56
CA SER A 205 11.25 -8.11 16.47
C SER A 205 11.43 -9.61 16.73
N GLN A 206 10.37 -10.41 16.56
CA GLN A 206 10.39 -11.87 16.76
C GLN A 206 10.93 -12.62 15.54
N TRP A 207 10.97 -11.98 14.38
CA TRP A 207 11.43 -12.62 13.16
C TRP A 207 12.95 -12.81 13.15
N TYR A 208 13.37 -13.97 12.68
CA TYR A 208 14.78 -14.33 12.59
C TYR A 208 15.59 -13.28 11.80
N PHE A 209 15.05 -12.77 10.69
CA PHE A 209 15.71 -11.74 9.87
C PHE A 209 16.00 -10.46 10.65
N ASN A 210 15.09 -10.03 11.50
CA ASN A 210 15.33 -8.85 12.34
C ASN A 210 16.44 -9.07 13.34
N LYS A 211 16.49 -10.26 13.96
CA LYS A 211 17.57 -10.64 14.84
C LYS A 211 18.91 -10.71 14.10
N MET A 212 18.91 -11.32 12.92
CA MET A 212 20.09 -11.43 12.07
C MET A 212 20.62 -10.07 11.60
N LEU A 213 19.72 -9.14 11.23
CA LEU A 213 20.08 -7.79 10.77
C LEU A 213 20.26 -6.79 11.92
N GLY A 214 20.04 -7.18 13.16
CA GLY A 214 20.15 -6.30 14.33
C GLY A 214 19.13 -5.16 14.33
N LEU A 215 17.99 -5.31 13.63
CA LEU A 215 16.94 -4.30 13.58
C LEU A 215 16.31 -4.14 14.97
N GLY A 216 16.27 -2.90 15.46
CA GLY A 216 15.83 -2.58 16.84
C GLY A 216 16.94 -2.56 17.88
N ASP A 217 18.13 -3.08 17.60
CA ASP A 217 19.30 -2.92 18.46
C ASP A 217 19.86 -1.50 18.32
N LYS A 218 19.79 -0.74 19.42
CA LYS A 218 20.22 0.67 19.45
C LYS A 218 21.71 0.82 19.14
N GLU A 219 22.54 -0.10 19.62
CA GLU A 219 23.99 -0.04 19.42
C GLU A 219 24.37 -0.41 17.98
N HIS A 220 23.74 -1.43 17.42
CA HIS A 220 23.88 -1.80 16.03
C HIS A 220 23.48 -0.64 15.10
N ASN A 221 22.31 -0.05 15.35
CA ASN A 221 21.81 1.09 14.56
C ASN A 221 22.73 2.31 14.66
N ARG A 222 23.33 2.56 15.82
CA ARG A 222 24.33 3.62 16.00
C ARG A 222 25.56 3.37 15.13
N ARG A 223 26.13 2.17 15.19
CA ARG A 223 27.30 1.78 14.36
C ARG A 223 27.02 1.91 12.86
N VAL A 224 25.85 1.47 12.42
CA VAL A 224 25.44 1.59 11.00
C VAL A 224 25.29 3.05 10.59
N ARG A 225 24.78 3.94 11.44
CA ARG A 225 24.71 5.38 11.16
C ARG A 225 26.09 6.01 11.05
N GLU A 226 26.98 5.74 12.02
CA GLU A 226 28.35 6.24 12.03
C GLU A 226 29.12 5.78 10.79
N GLU A 227 28.94 4.52 10.38
CA GLU A 227 29.56 3.98 9.18
C GLU A 227 29.02 4.63 7.90
N ARG A 228 27.69 4.89 7.82
CA ARG A 228 27.07 5.62 6.72
C ARG A 228 27.57 7.07 6.64
N GLU A 229 27.72 7.73 7.77
CA GLU A 229 28.26 9.09 7.81
C GLU A 229 29.72 9.13 7.33
N ARG A 230 30.54 8.16 7.71
CA ARG A 230 31.94 8.04 7.22
C ARG A 230 32.02 7.77 5.72
N ARG A 231 31.07 6.98 5.18
CA ARG A 231 30.99 6.65 3.73
C ARG A 231 30.26 7.71 2.91
N ARG A 232 29.62 8.67 3.57
CA ARG A 232 28.89 9.73 2.87
C ARG A 232 29.91 10.55 2.11
N PRO A 233 29.88 10.59 0.75
CA PRO A 233 30.76 11.47 0.01
C PRO A 233 30.49 12.90 0.52
N VAL A 234 31.54 13.61 0.92
CA VAL A 234 31.43 15.03 1.20
C VAL A 234 30.90 15.62 -0.10
N LEU A 235 29.65 16.02 -0.12
CA LEU A 235 29.11 16.86 -1.19
C LEU A 235 29.90 18.15 -1.08
N THR A 236 31.05 18.20 -1.76
CA THR A 236 31.74 19.45 -1.99
C THR A 236 30.68 20.35 -2.61
N SER A 237 30.36 21.42 -1.88
CA SER A 237 29.43 22.46 -2.32
C SER A 237 29.66 22.68 -3.81
N VAL A 238 28.61 22.50 -4.62
CA VAL A 238 28.64 22.95 -6.00
C VAL A 238 29.05 24.41 -5.89
N LYS A 239 30.26 24.73 -6.37
CA LYS A 239 30.75 26.11 -6.33
C LYS A 239 29.70 26.94 -7.01
N GLU A 240 29.06 27.83 -6.28
CA GLU A 240 28.06 28.81 -6.76
C GLU A 240 28.60 29.68 -7.89
N ASP A 241 29.92 29.65 -8.13
CA ASP A 241 30.65 30.47 -9.09
C ASP A 241 30.31 30.22 -10.56
N LYS A 242 29.58 29.15 -10.93
CA LYS A 242 29.25 28.91 -12.35
C LYS A 242 27.82 29.27 -12.75
N ILE A 243 26.93 29.48 -11.83
CA ILE A 243 25.52 29.82 -12.15
C ILE A 243 25.38 31.35 -12.35
N GLY A 244 26.18 32.16 -11.69
CA GLY A 244 26.15 33.62 -11.79
C GLY A 244 26.73 34.21 -13.08
N ARG A 245 27.58 33.48 -13.83
CA ARG A 245 28.26 34.00 -15.02
C ARG A 245 27.57 33.72 -16.35
N ALA A 246 26.60 32.82 -16.38
CA ALA A 246 25.88 32.51 -17.63
C ALA A 246 24.74 33.51 -17.96
N SER A 247 24.22 34.24 -16.96
CA SER A 247 23.07 35.14 -17.16
C SER A 247 23.45 36.60 -17.59
N CYS A 248 24.71 36.95 -17.60
CA CYS A 248 25.16 38.31 -17.94
C CYS A 248 25.76 38.49 -19.33
N ARG A 249 25.76 37.45 -20.19
CA ARG A 249 26.34 37.59 -21.56
C ARG A 249 25.35 37.59 -22.71
N GLU A 250 24.04 37.60 -22.45
CA GLU A 250 23.02 37.69 -23.51
C GLU A 250 22.21 39.01 -23.47
N ARG A 251 22.83 40.12 -23.09
CA ARG A 251 22.24 41.44 -23.33
C ARG A 251 23.36 42.43 -23.71
N VAL A 252 23.77 42.37 -24.94
CA VAL A 252 24.24 43.49 -25.76
C VAL A 252 23.87 43.19 -27.21
#